data_65c04ec3ea3409ec13795ebeb85a7f53
#
_entry.id   65c04ec3ea3409ec13795ebeb85a7f53
#
_cell.length_a   1.000
_cell.length_b   1.000
_cell.length_c   1.000
_cell.angle_alpha   90.00
_cell.angle_beta   90.00
_cell.angle_gamma   90.00
#
_symmetry.space_group_name_H-M   'P 1'
#
loop_
_entity.id
_entity.type
_entity.pdbx_description
1 polymer ?
#
loop_
_entity_poly.entity_id
_entity_poly.type
_entity_poly.pdbx_seq_one_letter_code
_entity_poly.pdbx_strand_id
1 'polypeptide(L)'
;MTTILLIDDYFLEVDTYNHTLKKKYMGEDKKTGEKKEMEKVIGFYRNLQEVLESLVRCIPLDETDGRIICMREYAESAERAFRRVEEWRNENVR
;
A
#
# COMPACT_ATOMS: atom_id res chain seq x y z
N MET A 1 2.98 19.57 -5.62
CA MET A 1 2.52 18.25 -5.14
C MET A 1 3.56 17.64 -4.22
N THR A 2 3.12 17.08 -3.10
CA THR A 2 4.03 16.48 -2.12
C THR A 2 3.97 14.96 -2.20
N THR A 3 5.13 14.33 -2.21
CA THR A 3 5.23 12.86 -2.21
C THR A 3 5.71 12.40 -0.84
N ILE A 4 4.96 11.48 -0.23
CA ILE A 4 5.25 10.95 1.10
C ILE A 4 5.44 9.44 1.01
N LEU A 5 6.61 8.96 1.44
CA LEU A 5 6.90 7.52 1.45
C LEU A 5 6.19 6.86 2.64
N LEU A 6 5.54 5.76 2.35
CA LEU A 6 4.82 4.96 3.35
C LEU A 6 5.51 3.61 3.55
N ILE A 7 4.87 2.73 4.28
CA ILE A 7 5.35 1.38 4.54
C ILE A 7 5.32 0.53 3.25
N ASP A 8 6.22 -0.41 3.12
CA ASP A 8 6.33 -1.35 1.99
C ASP A 8 6.34 -0.63 0.63
N ASP A 9 6.60 -0.44 -0.25
CA ASP A 9 6.60 0.27 -1.54
C ASP A 9 5.39 1.16 -1.81
N TYR A 10 4.54 1.39 -0.81
CA TYR A 10 3.44 2.35 -0.93
C TYR A 10 3.95 3.77 -0.76
N PHE A 11 3.35 4.70 -1.48
CA PHE A 11 3.62 6.11 -1.33
C PHE A 11 2.37 6.94 -1.61
N LEU A 12 2.39 8.17 -1.13
CA LEU A 12 1.26 9.07 -1.20
C LEU A 12 1.66 10.33 -1.95
N GLU A 13 0.86 10.71 -2.93
CA GLU A 13 0.98 12.00 -3.59
C GLU A 13 -0.16 12.90 -3.09
N VAL A 14 0.20 13.99 -2.43
CA VAL A 14 -0.76 14.91 -1.82
C VAL A 14 -0.81 16.19 -2.62
N ASP A 15 -2.00 16.56 -3.07
CA ASP A 15 -2.26 17.87 -3.67
C ASP A 15 -3.35 18.60 -2.88
N THR A 16 -3.82 19.73 -3.39
CA THR A 16 -4.80 20.57 -2.70
C THR A 16 -6.14 19.85 -2.44
N TYR A 17 -6.49 18.89 -3.26
CA TYR A 17 -7.81 18.25 -3.24
C TYR A 17 -7.80 16.79 -2.82
N ASN A 18 -6.72 16.09 -3.10
CA ASN A 18 -6.68 14.64 -2.95
C ASN A 18 -5.40 14.11 -2.31
N HIS A 19 -5.55 12.97 -1.62
CA HIS A 19 -4.46 12.10 -1.21
C HIS A 19 -4.51 10.89 -2.11
N THR A 20 -3.57 10.77 -3.05
CA THR A 20 -3.52 9.65 -4.00
C THR A 20 -2.56 8.59 -3.48
N LEU A 21 -3.09 7.42 -3.13
CA LEU A 21 -2.28 6.29 -2.69
C LEU A 21 -1.81 5.50 -3.90
N LYS A 22 -0.51 5.31 -3.99
CA LYS A 22 0.14 4.55 -5.08
C LYS A 22 1.07 3.50 -4.51
N LYS A 23 1.40 2.52 -5.33
CA LYS A 23 2.37 1.49 -5.00
C LYS A 23 3.37 1.32 -6.13
N LYS A 24 4.66 1.23 -5.77
CA LYS A 24 5.71 0.87 -6.71
C LYS A 24 5.79 -0.64 -6.83
N TYR A 25 5.99 -1.14 -8.04
CA TYR A 25 6.18 -2.55 -8.29
C TYR A 25 7.10 -2.75 -9.48
N MET A 26 7.69 -3.94 -9.58
CA MET A 26 8.54 -4.29 -10.72
C MET A 26 7.66 -4.93 -11.79
N GLY A 27 7.53 -4.25 -12.92
CA GLY A 27 6.84 -4.76 -14.09
C GLY A 27 7.84 -5.19 -15.16
N GLU A 28 7.36 -5.91 -16.15
CA GLU A 28 8.15 -6.34 -17.28
C GLU A 28 7.74 -5.57 -18.54
N ASP A 29 8.71 -4.98 -19.23
CA ASP A 29 8.46 -4.32 -20.49
C ASP A 29 8.21 -5.39 -21.55
N LYS A 30 7.02 -5.39 -22.15
CA LYS A 30 6.62 -6.36 -23.16
C LYS A 30 7.46 -6.30 -24.45
N LYS A 31 8.10 -5.16 -24.72
CA LYS A 31 8.90 -4.97 -25.93
C LYS A 31 10.34 -5.44 -25.77
N THR A 32 10.94 -5.23 -24.60
CA THR A 32 12.36 -5.51 -24.36
C THR A 32 12.60 -6.66 -23.39
N GLY A 33 11.57 -7.08 -22.66
CA GLY A 33 11.69 -8.09 -21.61
C GLY A 33 12.42 -7.62 -20.36
N GLU A 34 12.80 -6.35 -20.30
CA GLU A 34 13.49 -5.80 -19.14
C GLU A 34 12.52 -5.53 -17.99
N LYS A 35 12.96 -5.80 -16.77
CA LYS A 35 12.23 -5.43 -15.57
C LYS A 35 12.38 -3.94 -15.32
N LYS A 36 11.26 -3.27 -15.14
CA LYS A 36 11.20 -1.83 -14.97
C LYS A 36 10.37 -1.49 -13.75
N GLU A 37 10.81 -0.49 -12.97
CA GLU A 37 10.02 0.04 -11.88
C GLU A 37 8.78 0.74 -12.43
N MET A 38 7.62 0.31 -11.95
CA MET A 38 6.32 0.84 -12.36
C MET A 38 5.53 1.28 -11.14
N GLU A 39 4.51 2.10 -11.37
CA GLU A 39 3.62 2.60 -10.32
C GLU A 39 2.18 2.27 -10.68
N LYS A 40 1.37 1.95 -9.66
CA LYS A 40 -0.06 1.80 -9.85
C LYS A 40 -0.83 2.64 -8.82
N VAL A 41 -1.96 3.19 -9.24
CA VAL A 41 -2.85 3.93 -8.37
C VAL A 41 -3.72 2.94 -7.61
N ILE A 42 -3.72 3.03 -6.29
CA ILE A 42 -4.57 2.22 -5.42
C ILE A 42 -5.93 2.92 -5.20
N GLY A 43 -5.89 4.21 -4.93
CA GLY A 43 -7.12 4.97 -4.71
C GLY A 43 -6.87 6.43 -4.39
N PHE A 44 -7.97 7.16 -4.30
CA PHE A 44 -7.98 8.57 -3.96
C PHE A 44 -8.71 8.75 -2.63
N TYR A 45 -8.11 9.46 -1.70
CA TYR A 45 -8.63 9.62 -0.34
C TYR A 45 -8.64 11.09 0.07
N ARG A 46 -9.48 11.42 1.04
CA ARG A 46 -9.64 12.80 1.50
C ARG A 46 -8.63 13.19 2.56
N ASN A 47 -8.13 12.22 3.32
CA ASN A 47 -7.21 12.49 4.42
C ASN A 47 -6.32 11.28 4.72
N LEU A 48 -5.34 11.49 5.60
CA LEU A 48 -4.38 10.45 5.98
C LEU A 48 -5.06 9.25 6.66
N GLN A 49 -6.09 9.48 7.46
CA GLN A 49 -6.79 8.41 8.16
C GLN A 49 -7.38 7.39 7.18
N GLU A 50 -8.02 7.86 6.12
CA GLU A 50 -8.57 6.99 5.08
C GLU A 50 -7.48 6.21 4.35
N VAL A 51 -6.31 6.86 4.11
CA VAL A 51 -5.14 6.20 3.51
C VAL A 51 -4.65 5.05 4.38
N LEU A 52 -4.50 5.27 5.68
CA LEU A 52 -4.03 4.24 6.60
C LEU A 52 -5.01 3.07 6.72
N GLU A 53 -6.30 3.33 6.71
CA GLU A 53 -7.32 2.29 6.68
C GLU A 53 -7.24 1.44 5.40
N SER A 54 -6.96 2.09 4.27
CA SER A 54 -6.76 1.38 3.00
C SER A 54 -5.52 0.49 3.04
N LEU A 55 -4.42 0.97 3.62
CA LEU A 55 -3.19 0.16 3.77
C LEU A 55 -3.44 -1.11 4.57
N VAL A 56 -4.21 -1.03 5.64
CA VAL A 56 -4.54 -2.21 6.46
C VAL A 56 -5.26 -3.28 5.63
N ARG A 57 -6.04 -2.88 4.62
CA ARG A 57 -6.71 -3.82 3.70
C ARG A 57 -5.79 -4.31 2.59
N CYS A 58 -4.97 -3.43 2.03
CA CYS A 58 -4.14 -3.74 0.86
C CYS A 58 -2.98 -4.67 1.19
N ILE A 59 -2.31 -4.49 2.32
CA ILE A 59 -1.14 -5.28 2.69
C ILE A 59 -1.46 -6.78 2.78
N PRO A 60 -2.52 -7.22 3.48
CA PRO A 60 -2.85 -8.64 3.52
C PRO A 60 -3.19 -9.23 2.14
N LEU A 61 -3.86 -8.46 1.29
CA LEU A 61 -4.20 -8.92 -0.05
C LEU A 61 -2.97 -9.09 -0.92
N ASP A 62 -1.97 -8.21 -0.79
CA ASP A 62 -0.70 -8.35 -1.51
C ASP A 62 0.07 -9.59 -1.05
N GLU A 63 0.12 -9.84 0.27
CA GLU A 63 0.81 -11.01 0.83
C GLU A 63 0.21 -12.34 0.40
N THR A 64 -1.09 -12.35 0.14
CA THR A 64 -1.83 -13.58 -0.18
C THR A 64 -2.23 -13.67 -1.65
N ASP A 65 -1.77 -12.73 -2.48
CA ASP A 65 -2.12 -12.69 -3.89
C ASP A 65 -1.77 -13.99 -4.62
N GLY A 66 -2.72 -14.50 -5.39
CA GLY A 66 -2.56 -15.76 -6.12
C GLY A 66 -2.65 -17.03 -5.27
N ARG A 67 -2.90 -16.91 -3.97
CA ARG A 67 -3.00 -18.05 -3.05
C ARG A 67 -4.44 -18.32 -2.64
N ILE A 68 -4.71 -19.59 -2.35
CA ILE A 68 -5.98 -19.99 -1.72
C ILE A 68 -5.67 -20.24 -0.24
N ILE A 69 -6.26 -19.45 0.66
CA ILE A 69 -5.98 -19.51 2.09
C ILE A 69 -7.27 -19.67 2.89
N CYS A 70 -7.15 -20.14 4.12
CA CYS A 70 -8.30 -20.22 5.01
C CYS A 70 -8.56 -18.88 5.71
N MET A 71 -9.73 -18.74 6.31
CA MET A 71 -10.12 -17.51 7.01
C MET A 71 -9.15 -17.18 8.16
N ARG A 72 -8.65 -18.21 8.87
CA ARG A 72 -7.69 -17.99 9.96
C ARG A 72 -6.41 -17.34 9.47
N GLU A 73 -5.84 -17.84 8.36
CA GLU A 73 -4.63 -17.27 7.79
C GLU A 73 -4.85 -15.82 7.34
N TYR A 74 -6.00 -15.56 6.73
CA TYR A 74 -6.33 -14.19 6.31
C TYR A 74 -6.49 -13.26 7.52
N ALA A 75 -7.18 -13.71 8.57
CA ALA A 75 -7.38 -12.92 9.78
C ALA A 75 -6.04 -12.60 10.48
N GLU A 76 -5.13 -13.57 10.53
CA GLU A 76 -3.80 -13.36 11.09
C GLU A 76 -2.98 -12.38 10.26
N SER A 77 -3.05 -12.48 8.93
CA SER A 77 -2.39 -11.54 8.03
C SER A 77 -2.94 -10.12 8.20
N ALA A 78 -4.25 -9.98 8.31
CA ALA A 78 -4.89 -8.68 8.53
C ALA A 78 -4.48 -8.06 9.86
N GLU A 79 -4.40 -8.88 10.92
CA GLU A 79 -3.96 -8.41 12.23
C GLU A 79 -2.50 -7.95 12.23
N ARG A 80 -1.62 -8.69 11.58
CA ARG A 80 -0.23 -8.28 11.42
C ARG A 80 -0.11 -6.97 10.66
N ALA A 81 -0.87 -6.82 9.59
CA ALA A 81 -0.90 -5.59 8.79
C ALA A 81 -1.38 -4.39 9.62
N PHE A 82 -2.42 -4.58 10.40
CA PHE A 82 -2.92 -3.53 11.29
C PHE A 82 -1.84 -3.07 12.28
N ARG A 83 -1.15 -4.01 12.92
CA ARG A 83 -0.07 -3.69 13.86
C ARG A 83 1.08 -2.96 13.17
N ARG A 84 1.48 -3.40 12.00
CA ARG A 84 2.58 -2.78 11.24
C ARG A 84 2.24 -1.34 10.85
N VAL A 85 1.03 -1.09 10.38
CA VAL A 85 0.58 0.25 10.01
C VAL A 85 0.50 1.15 11.26
N GLU A 86 0.00 0.62 12.39
CA GLU A 86 -0.08 1.35 13.64
C GLU A 86 1.31 1.71 14.17
N GLU A 87 2.25 0.80 14.16
CA GLU A 87 3.64 1.06 14.55
C GLU A 87 4.28 2.11 13.64
N TRP A 88 4.10 2.00 12.35
CA TRP A 88 4.59 2.99 11.40
C TRP A 88 4.01 4.38 11.70
N ARG A 89 2.71 4.44 11.96
CA ARG A 89 2.04 5.69 12.30
C ARG A 89 2.62 6.31 13.56
N ASN A 90 2.81 5.51 14.61
CA ASN A 90 3.35 5.99 15.88
C ASN A 90 4.79 6.50 15.75
N GLU A 91 5.58 5.92 14.87
CA GLU A 91 6.95 6.34 14.62
C GLU A 91 7.05 7.58 13.73
N ASN A 92 6.14 7.75 12.79
CA ASN A 92 6.25 8.75 11.73
C ASN A 92 5.24 9.90 11.83
N VAL A 93 4.14 9.72 12.54
CA VAL A 93 3.06 10.71 12.68
C VAL A 93 2.85 11.02 14.15
N ARG A 94 3.36 12.14 14.59
CA ARG A 94 3.22 12.62 15.97
C ARG A 94 2.52 13.95 16.01
#